data_02ed0d661caa0335cd90f77e7764a04b
#
_entry.id   02ed0d661caa0335cd90f77e7764a04b
#
_cell.length_a   1.000
_cell.length_b   1.000
_cell.length_c   1.000
_cell.angle_alpha   90.00
_cell.angle_beta   90.00
_cell.angle_gamma   90.00
#
_symmetry.space_group_name_H-M   'P 1'
#
loop_
_entity.id
_entity.type
_entity.pdbx_description
1 polymer ?
#
loop_
_entity_poly.entity_id
_entity_poly.type
_entity_poly.pdbx_seq_one_letter_code
_entity_poly.pdbx_strand_id
1 'polypeptide(L)'
;APGGMKDVGLTRRRCFSRLLMLTSLAFVSKPTVAGGQLEEPLADSVRSALSSAIANGSPPIPEFTSTEARLGYLRWLTGMSELLRRYKPDLQSRIEFLQTVWYESRRAGLDESLVLGLIQVESAFRKHAISVVGARGYMQIMPFWSRLIGDGDAGKLFHMQTNLRFGCVILRHYLDREKAA
;
A
#
# COMPACT_ATOMS: atom_id res chain seq x y z
N ALA A 1 -86.26 -11.44 9.82
CA ALA A 1 -85.96 -12.54 10.74
C ALA A 1 -84.61 -13.16 10.41
N PRO A 2 -84.00 -13.73 11.41
CA PRO A 2 -82.94 -13.13 12.21
C PRO A 2 -81.69 -14.04 12.23
N GLY A 3 -80.71 -13.57 12.94
CA GLY A 3 -79.75 -14.43 13.59
C GLY A 3 -78.43 -14.51 12.84
N GLY A 4 -77.32 -14.44 13.43
CA GLY A 4 -77.02 -14.56 14.83
C GLY A 4 -75.50 -14.31 14.93
N MET A 5 -75.20 -13.48 15.82
CA MET A 5 -73.90 -13.19 16.35
C MET A 5 -73.37 -14.43 17.08
N LYS A 6 -72.17 -14.82 16.82
CA LYS A 6 -71.40 -15.58 17.81
C LYS A 6 -69.90 -15.17 17.74
N ASP A 7 -69.60 -14.44 18.78
CA ASP A 7 -68.24 -14.40 19.33
C ASP A 7 -67.74 -15.81 19.61
N VAL A 8 -66.50 -16.03 19.42
CA VAL A 8 -65.58 -16.96 20.10
C VAL A 8 -64.23 -16.74 19.44
N GLY A 9 -63.17 -16.46 20.03
CA GLY A 9 -62.74 -16.59 21.38
C GLY A 9 -61.27 -16.31 21.35
N LEU A 10 -60.82 -15.51 22.26
CA LEU A 10 -59.42 -15.34 22.60
C LEU A 10 -58.81 -16.70 22.89
N THR A 11 -57.80 -17.08 22.15
CA THR A 11 -56.93 -18.17 22.55
C THR A 11 -55.47 -17.74 22.48
N ARG A 12 -55.02 -17.36 23.65
CA ARG A 12 -53.70 -17.59 24.24
C ARG A 12 -52.52 -17.54 23.28
N ARG A 13 -51.95 -16.35 23.19
CA ARG A 13 -50.54 -16.17 22.89
C ARG A 13 -49.69 -16.93 23.89
N ARG A 14 -49.26 -18.12 23.55
CA ARG A 14 -48.13 -18.76 24.23
C ARG A 14 -46.85 -18.17 23.68
N CYS A 15 -46.30 -17.24 24.44
CA CYS A 15 -44.93 -16.81 24.35
C CYS A 15 -44.00 -18.03 24.52
N PHE A 16 -43.51 -18.55 23.40
CA PHE A 16 -42.31 -19.36 23.44
C PHE A 16 -41.13 -18.39 23.32
N SER A 17 -40.68 -17.92 24.48
CA SER A 17 -39.35 -17.34 24.63
C SER A 17 -38.33 -18.41 24.34
N ARG A 18 -37.95 -18.56 23.08
CA ARG A 18 -36.70 -19.21 22.73
C ARG A 18 -35.63 -18.16 22.89
N LEU A 19 -34.97 -18.24 24.04
CA LEU A 19 -33.70 -17.63 24.36
C LEU A 19 -32.68 -18.11 23.34
N LEU A 20 -32.53 -17.36 22.23
CA LEU A 20 -31.42 -17.50 21.31
C LEU A 20 -30.23 -16.88 22.03
N MET A 21 -29.43 -17.74 22.68
CA MET A 21 -28.07 -17.36 23.04
C MET A 21 -27.29 -17.08 21.75
N LEU A 22 -27.25 -15.82 21.35
CA LEU A 22 -26.23 -15.33 20.46
C LEU A 22 -24.89 -15.41 21.21
N THR A 23 -24.18 -16.49 21.01
CA THR A 23 -22.75 -16.53 21.29
C THR A 23 -22.11 -15.53 20.31
N SER A 24 -21.94 -14.31 20.76
CA SER A 24 -21.09 -13.34 20.11
C SER A 24 -19.70 -13.92 20.12
N LEU A 25 -19.31 -14.60 19.03
CA LEU A 25 -17.91 -14.83 18.73
C LEU A 25 -17.29 -13.44 18.53
N ALA A 26 -16.73 -12.90 19.60
CA ALA A 26 -15.85 -11.77 19.52
C ALA A 26 -14.66 -12.22 18.65
N PHE A 27 -14.72 -11.87 17.36
CA PHE A 27 -13.55 -11.87 16.51
C PHE A 27 -12.62 -10.82 17.11
N VAL A 28 -11.74 -11.28 17.98
CA VAL A 28 -10.57 -10.52 18.40
C VAL A 28 -9.71 -10.42 17.14
N SER A 29 -9.97 -9.41 16.34
CA SER A 29 -9.06 -8.96 15.30
C SER A 29 -7.77 -8.56 16.00
N LYS A 30 -6.80 -9.48 16.03
CA LYS A 30 -5.43 -9.08 16.37
C LYS A 30 -5.08 -7.93 15.43
N PRO A 31 -4.63 -6.77 15.94
CA PRO A 31 -4.10 -5.76 15.05
C PRO A 31 -2.93 -6.42 14.33
N THR A 32 -3.12 -6.73 13.06
CA THR A 32 -2.03 -7.03 12.16
C THR A 32 -1.20 -5.76 12.13
N VAL A 33 -0.07 -5.77 12.83
CA VAL A 33 0.96 -4.74 12.67
C VAL A 33 1.49 -4.93 11.25
N ALA A 34 0.81 -4.30 10.30
CA ALA A 34 1.28 -4.24 8.92
C ALA A 34 2.63 -3.49 8.96
N GLY A 35 3.66 -4.12 8.43
CA GLY A 35 4.92 -3.45 8.13
C GLY A 35 5.87 -3.22 9.29
N GLY A 36 5.99 -4.15 10.23
CA GLY A 36 7.08 -4.13 11.20
C GLY A 36 8.42 -4.43 10.54
N GLN A 37 8.97 -3.48 9.76
CA GLN A 37 10.36 -3.56 9.30
C GLN A 37 11.25 -3.52 10.53
N LEU A 38 11.95 -4.64 10.82
CA LEU A 38 12.94 -4.71 11.89
C LEU A 38 14.30 -4.30 11.36
N GLU A 39 15.09 -3.61 12.20
CA GLU A 39 16.48 -3.33 11.89
C GLU A 39 17.29 -4.62 12.04
N GLU A 40 17.61 -5.24 10.91
CA GLU A 40 18.44 -6.46 10.86
C GLU A 40 19.87 -6.10 10.42
N PRO A 41 20.91 -6.77 10.97
CA PRO A 41 22.26 -6.62 10.47
C PRO A 41 22.33 -7.06 9.00
N LEU A 42 22.75 -6.17 8.12
CA LEU A 42 23.03 -6.48 6.71
C LEU A 42 24.49 -6.87 6.53
N ALA A 43 24.75 -7.89 5.72
CA ALA A 43 26.10 -8.16 5.24
C ALA A 43 26.64 -6.96 4.46
N ASP A 44 27.92 -6.66 4.57
CA ASP A 44 28.52 -5.45 3.97
C ASP A 44 28.35 -5.39 2.45
N SER A 45 28.40 -6.54 1.77
CA SER A 45 28.13 -6.64 0.33
C SER A 45 26.71 -6.26 -0.03
N VAL A 46 25.72 -6.73 0.76
CA VAL A 46 24.30 -6.39 0.58
C VAL A 46 24.11 -4.90 0.83
N ARG A 47 24.66 -4.35 1.92
CA ARG A 47 24.59 -2.93 2.24
C ARG A 47 25.14 -2.08 1.11
N SER A 48 26.34 -2.42 0.58
CA SER A 48 26.97 -1.71 -0.53
C SER A 48 26.13 -1.74 -1.80
N ALA A 49 25.53 -2.89 -2.15
CA ALA A 49 24.67 -3.03 -3.30
C ALA A 49 23.39 -2.16 -3.17
N LEU A 50 22.74 -2.19 -2.00
CA LEU A 50 21.55 -1.38 -1.74
C LEU A 50 21.88 0.12 -1.73
N SER A 51 23.01 0.54 -1.13
CA SER A 51 23.47 1.93 -1.13
C SER A 51 23.74 2.43 -2.55
N SER A 52 24.38 1.64 -3.39
CA SER A 52 24.60 1.97 -4.80
C SER A 52 23.28 2.11 -5.56
N ALA A 53 22.32 1.23 -5.28
CA ALA A 53 20.99 1.31 -5.88
C ALA A 53 20.23 2.58 -5.46
N ILE A 54 20.44 3.08 -4.24
CA ILE A 54 19.83 4.32 -3.74
C ILE A 54 20.50 5.57 -4.35
N ALA A 55 21.83 5.58 -4.46
CA ALA A 55 22.59 6.76 -4.82
C ALA A 55 22.37 7.25 -6.26
N ASN A 56 22.01 6.37 -7.18
CA ASN A 56 21.93 6.69 -8.60
C ASN A 56 20.70 7.52 -8.98
N GLY A 57 20.92 8.77 -9.22
CA GLY A 57 20.31 9.79 -10.07
C GLY A 57 18.80 10.09 -10.00
N SER A 58 18.45 11.16 -10.66
CA SER A 58 17.07 11.57 -10.95
C SER A 58 16.42 10.63 -11.95
N PRO A 59 15.07 10.47 -11.94
CA PRO A 59 14.41 9.69 -12.97
C PRO A 59 14.66 10.34 -14.34
N PRO A 60 15.21 9.61 -15.32
CA PRO A 60 15.29 10.12 -16.68
C PRO A 60 13.89 10.28 -17.25
N ILE A 61 13.77 11.11 -18.26
CA ILE A 61 12.58 11.13 -19.12
C ILE A 61 12.45 9.71 -19.70
N PRO A 62 11.27 9.06 -19.62
CA PRO A 62 11.10 7.71 -20.12
C PRO A 62 11.49 7.63 -21.60
N GLU A 63 12.49 6.84 -21.91
CA GLU A 63 12.87 6.53 -23.30
C GLU A 63 12.22 5.19 -23.68
N PHE A 64 11.66 5.14 -24.88
CA PHE A 64 10.96 3.96 -25.38
C PHE A 64 11.63 3.45 -26.64
N THR A 65 11.89 2.17 -26.71
CA THR A 65 12.51 1.49 -27.84
C THR A 65 11.56 1.30 -29.01
N SER A 66 10.24 1.42 -28.79
CA SER A 66 9.23 1.28 -29.82
C SER A 66 8.00 2.14 -29.55
N THR A 67 7.22 2.39 -30.60
CA THR A 67 5.93 3.08 -30.51
C THR A 67 4.93 2.30 -29.64
N GLU A 68 4.92 0.98 -29.72
CA GLU A 68 4.08 0.11 -28.88
C GLU A 68 4.40 0.27 -27.40
N ALA A 69 5.68 0.27 -27.05
CA ALA A 69 6.12 0.47 -25.67
C ALA A 69 5.65 1.83 -25.14
N ARG A 70 5.79 2.88 -25.95
CA ARG A 70 5.30 4.22 -25.61
C ARG A 70 3.79 4.27 -25.43
N LEU A 71 3.03 3.66 -26.34
CA LEU A 71 1.57 3.59 -26.25
C LEU A 71 1.12 2.76 -25.05
N GLY A 72 1.79 1.67 -24.75
CA GLY A 72 1.56 0.86 -23.55
C GLY A 72 1.72 1.69 -22.28
N TYR A 73 2.82 2.43 -22.17
CA TYR A 73 3.04 3.35 -21.06
C TYR A 73 1.94 4.42 -20.94
N LEU A 74 1.55 5.06 -22.04
CA LEU A 74 0.53 6.11 -22.01
C LEU A 74 -0.85 5.57 -21.61
N ARG A 75 -1.21 4.34 -22.07
CA ARG A 75 -2.45 3.67 -21.63
C ARG A 75 -2.41 3.37 -20.13
N TRP A 76 -1.30 2.83 -19.64
CA TRP A 76 -1.09 2.57 -18.22
C TRP A 76 -1.21 3.86 -17.42
N LEU A 77 -0.51 4.93 -17.80
CA LEU A 77 -0.50 6.22 -17.13
C LEU A 77 -1.91 6.83 -17.05
N THR A 78 -2.64 6.78 -18.16
CA THR A 78 -4.03 7.28 -18.22
C THR A 78 -4.94 6.47 -17.31
N GLY A 79 -4.91 5.14 -17.41
CA GLY A 79 -5.75 4.25 -16.59
C GLY A 79 -5.46 4.40 -15.09
N MET A 80 -4.19 4.43 -14.70
CA MET A 80 -3.80 4.63 -13.30
C MET A 80 -4.14 6.05 -12.81
N SER A 81 -4.02 7.07 -13.67
CA SER A 81 -4.42 8.44 -13.33
C SER A 81 -5.91 8.52 -12.98
N GLU A 82 -6.78 7.84 -13.73
CA GLU A 82 -8.22 7.79 -13.40
C GLU A 82 -8.47 7.08 -12.05
N LEU A 83 -7.84 5.95 -11.81
CA LEU A 83 -7.99 5.21 -10.56
C LEU A 83 -7.51 6.01 -9.34
N LEU A 84 -6.44 6.79 -9.50
CA LEU A 84 -5.86 7.58 -8.41
C LEU A 84 -6.52 8.94 -8.20
N ARG A 85 -7.46 9.37 -9.06
CA ARG A 85 -8.07 10.71 -9.01
C ARG A 85 -8.66 11.07 -7.64
N ARG A 86 -9.28 10.11 -6.96
CA ARG A 86 -9.86 10.30 -5.62
C ARG A 86 -8.81 10.50 -4.52
N TYR A 87 -7.62 9.91 -4.68
CA TYR A 87 -6.52 10.01 -3.70
C TYR A 87 -5.61 11.20 -3.98
N LYS A 88 -5.44 11.54 -5.24
CA LYS A 88 -4.59 12.62 -5.74
C LYS A 88 -5.39 13.44 -6.77
N PRO A 89 -6.22 14.40 -6.32
CA PRO A 89 -7.11 15.16 -7.22
C PRO A 89 -6.33 16.06 -8.18
N ASP A 90 -5.20 16.64 -7.76
CA ASP A 90 -4.35 17.44 -8.63
C ASP A 90 -3.70 16.58 -9.71
N LEU A 91 -3.95 16.94 -10.97
CA LEU A 91 -3.50 16.17 -12.13
C LEU A 91 -1.97 16.15 -12.25
N GLN A 92 -1.34 17.30 -12.08
CA GLN A 92 0.12 17.42 -12.24
C GLN A 92 0.85 16.55 -11.23
N SER A 93 0.52 16.70 -9.95
CA SER A 93 1.09 15.87 -8.87
C SER A 93 0.81 14.38 -9.06
N ARG A 94 -0.36 14.04 -9.61
CA ARG A 94 -0.73 12.66 -9.90
C ARG A 94 0.11 12.06 -11.00
N ILE A 95 0.33 12.81 -12.09
CA ILE A 95 1.17 12.37 -13.20
C ILE A 95 2.62 12.22 -12.75
N GLU A 96 3.19 13.20 -12.04
CA GLU A 96 4.55 13.12 -11.48
C GLU A 96 4.74 11.90 -10.57
N PHE A 97 3.74 11.64 -9.72
CA PHE A 97 3.74 10.48 -8.84
C PHE A 97 3.76 9.17 -9.63
N LEU A 98 2.87 9.02 -10.63
CA LEU A 98 2.79 7.81 -11.43
C LEU A 98 4.04 7.60 -12.29
N GLN A 99 4.61 8.66 -12.86
CA GLN A 99 5.87 8.61 -13.59
C GLN A 99 7.02 8.13 -12.68
N THR A 100 7.06 8.63 -11.46
CA THR A 100 8.08 8.21 -10.47
C THR A 100 7.87 6.75 -10.05
N VAL A 101 6.63 6.32 -9.79
CA VAL A 101 6.32 4.91 -9.50
C VAL A 101 6.76 4.02 -10.66
N TRP A 102 6.36 4.35 -11.89
CA TRP A 102 6.71 3.57 -13.07
C TRP A 102 8.24 3.43 -13.21
N TYR A 103 8.97 4.53 -13.05
CA TYR A 103 10.42 4.54 -13.14
C TYR A 103 11.09 3.69 -12.06
N GLU A 104 10.77 3.94 -10.78
CA GLU A 104 11.43 3.25 -9.67
C GLU A 104 11.05 1.76 -9.58
N SER A 105 9.83 1.40 -9.95
CA SER A 105 9.41 -0.01 -10.05
C SER A 105 10.24 -0.74 -11.10
N ARG A 106 10.31 -0.22 -12.32
CA ARG A 106 11.07 -0.85 -13.42
C ARG A 106 12.55 -0.92 -13.12
N ARG A 107 13.10 0.13 -12.55
CA ARG A 107 14.50 0.16 -12.13
C ARG A 107 14.83 -0.94 -11.11
N ALA A 108 13.91 -1.24 -10.22
CA ALA A 108 14.04 -2.32 -9.23
C ALA A 108 13.57 -3.69 -9.75
N GLY A 109 13.12 -3.81 -11.01
CA GLY A 109 12.58 -5.05 -11.55
C GLY A 109 11.28 -5.50 -10.89
N LEU A 110 10.44 -4.54 -10.49
CA LEU A 110 9.15 -4.78 -9.84
C LEU A 110 7.99 -4.45 -10.80
N ASP A 111 6.86 -5.12 -10.59
CA ASP A 111 5.60 -4.78 -11.23
C ASP A 111 5.04 -3.48 -10.64
N GLU A 112 4.59 -2.56 -11.48
CA GLU A 112 4.06 -1.27 -11.07
C GLU A 112 2.76 -1.39 -10.27
N SER A 113 1.94 -2.41 -10.57
CA SER A 113 0.68 -2.66 -9.86
C SER A 113 0.94 -3.18 -8.45
N LEU A 114 1.97 -4.01 -8.27
CA LEU A 114 2.43 -4.45 -6.95
C LEU A 114 2.85 -3.25 -6.10
N VAL A 115 3.65 -2.35 -6.65
CA VAL A 115 4.13 -1.16 -5.92
C VAL A 115 2.97 -0.23 -5.58
N LEU A 116 2.05 0.03 -6.51
CA LEU A 116 0.85 0.84 -6.26
C LEU A 116 -0.07 0.21 -5.20
N GLY A 117 -0.26 -1.12 -5.25
CA GLY A 117 -1.02 -1.85 -4.23
C GLY A 117 -0.41 -1.74 -2.84
N LEU A 118 0.92 -1.87 -2.74
CA LEU A 118 1.65 -1.67 -1.47
C LEU A 118 1.47 -0.24 -0.95
N ILE A 119 1.64 0.78 -1.78
CA ILE A 119 1.45 2.19 -1.39
C ILE A 119 0.01 2.46 -0.91
N GLN A 120 -0.98 1.82 -1.52
CA GLN A 120 -2.37 1.94 -1.07
C GLN A 120 -2.55 1.40 0.35
N VAL A 121 -1.97 0.25 0.66
CA VAL A 121 -2.05 -0.38 1.99
C VAL A 121 -1.25 0.44 3.02
N GLU A 122 -0.03 0.85 2.68
CA GLU A 122 0.90 1.50 3.61
C GLU A 122 0.51 2.94 3.98
N SER A 123 0.04 3.70 3.03
CA SER A 123 -0.20 5.13 3.25
C SER A 123 -1.52 5.67 2.69
N ALA A 124 -2.29 4.87 1.94
CA ALA A 124 -3.39 5.36 1.12
C ALA A 124 -2.96 6.56 0.24
N PHE A 125 -1.78 6.48 -0.35
CA PHE A 125 -1.16 7.51 -1.21
C PHE A 125 -0.86 8.84 -0.51
N ARG A 126 -0.72 8.87 0.82
CA ARG A 126 -0.41 10.08 1.59
C ARG A 126 1.10 10.30 1.67
N LYS A 127 1.56 11.41 1.12
CA LYS A 127 2.98 11.79 1.07
C LYS A 127 3.63 11.89 2.46
N HIS A 128 2.90 12.45 3.42
CA HIS A 128 3.41 12.73 4.76
C HIS A 128 2.84 11.78 5.81
N ALA A 129 2.49 10.54 5.42
CA ALA A 129 2.06 9.53 6.36
C ALA A 129 3.18 9.18 7.34
N ILE A 130 2.83 9.06 8.62
CA ILE A 130 3.71 8.59 9.69
C ILE A 130 2.93 7.55 10.48
N SER A 131 3.50 6.36 10.66
CA SER A 131 2.91 5.33 11.51
C SER A 131 3.27 5.52 12.98
N VAL A 132 2.59 4.78 13.86
CA VAL A 132 2.87 4.79 15.31
C VAL A 132 4.30 4.35 15.65
N VAL A 133 4.94 3.57 14.79
CA VAL A 133 6.33 3.11 14.93
C VAL A 133 7.33 4.00 14.17
N GLY A 134 6.85 5.10 13.57
CA GLY A 134 7.69 6.10 12.92
C GLY A 134 8.02 5.82 11.44
N ALA A 135 7.38 4.85 10.79
CA ALA A 135 7.52 4.63 9.35
C ALA A 135 6.99 5.85 8.57
N ARG A 136 7.62 6.19 7.43
CA ARG A 136 7.43 7.48 6.76
C ARG A 136 7.08 7.36 5.29
N GLY A 137 6.18 8.23 4.85
CA GLY A 137 5.88 8.52 3.45
C GLY A 137 5.05 7.46 2.76
N TYR A 138 5.07 7.47 1.44
CA TYR A 138 4.23 6.64 0.59
C TYR A 138 4.36 5.13 0.86
N MET A 139 5.59 4.63 0.99
CA MET A 139 5.90 3.21 1.20
C MET A 139 6.28 2.89 2.65
N GLN A 140 5.99 3.80 3.59
CA GLN A 140 6.19 3.61 5.04
C GLN A 140 7.60 3.07 5.38
N ILE A 141 8.61 3.79 4.93
CA ILE A 141 10.01 3.43 5.16
C ILE A 141 10.42 3.78 6.59
N MET A 142 11.01 2.82 7.28
CA MET A 142 11.56 3.03 8.62
C MET A 142 12.82 3.92 8.58
N PRO A 143 12.97 4.89 9.51
CA PRO A 143 14.10 5.81 9.53
C PRO A 143 15.48 5.16 9.58
N PHE A 144 15.60 3.95 10.15
CA PHE A 144 16.89 3.26 10.20
C PHE A 144 17.45 2.94 8.80
N TRP A 145 16.58 2.75 7.79
CA TRP A 145 17.04 2.51 6.42
C TRP A 145 17.84 3.67 5.86
N SER A 146 17.50 4.92 6.20
CA SER A 146 18.29 6.08 5.74
C SER A 146 19.72 6.04 6.29
N ARG A 147 19.92 5.51 7.51
CA ARG A 147 21.25 5.32 8.10
C ARG A 147 22.00 4.13 7.51
N LEU A 148 21.28 3.02 7.23
CA LEU A 148 21.92 1.79 6.74
C LEU A 148 22.40 1.88 5.29
N ILE A 149 21.58 2.47 4.41
CA ILE A 149 21.81 2.44 2.96
C ILE A 149 21.74 3.82 2.29
N GLY A 150 21.43 4.88 3.02
CA GLY A 150 21.34 6.25 2.52
C GLY A 150 22.37 7.18 3.14
N ASP A 151 22.05 8.47 3.18
CA ASP A 151 22.87 9.53 3.74
C ASP A 151 22.60 9.85 5.23
N GLY A 152 21.73 9.09 5.88
CA GLY A 152 21.34 9.24 7.27
C GLY A 152 20.21 10.23 7.52
N ASP A 153 19.82 11.03 6.53
CA ASP A 153 18.72 12.00 6.67
C ASP A 153 17.35 11.36 6.50
N ALA A 154 16.72 11.01 7.62
CA ALA A 154 15.38 10.44 7.62
C ALA A 154 14.28 11.45 7.23
N GLY A 155 14.56 12.76 7.19
CA GLY A 155 13.63 13.79 6.68
C GLY A 155 13.39 13.62 5.18
N LYS A 156 14.40 13.19 4.45
CA LYS A 156 14.30 12.93 3.01
C LYS A 156 13.34 11.81 2.64
N LEU A 157 12.94 10.96 3.58
CA LEU A 157 11.91 9.95 3.36
C LEU A 157 10.50 10.52 3.08
N PHE A 158 10.30 11.83 3.25
CA PHE A 158 9.11 12.52 2.77
C PHE A 158 9.21 13.07 1.35
N HIS A 159 10.38 13.05 0.75
CA HIS A 159 10.52 13.36 -0.67
C HIS A 159 10.02 12.17 -1.49
N MET A 160 9.13 12.46 -2.44
CA MET A 160 8.44 11.43 -3.23
C MET A 160 9.40 10.45 -3.87
N GLN A 161 10.36 10.95 -4.63
CA GLN A 161 11.32 10.12 -5.34
C GLN A 161 12.19 9.30 -4.38
N THR A 162 12.71 9.92 -3.33
CA THR A 162 13.51 9.24 -2.31
C THR A 162 12.73 8.10 -1.67
N ASN A 163 11.49 8.37 -1.25
CA ASN A 163 10.64 7.37 -0.61
C ASN A 163 10.36 6.17 -1.52
N LEU A 164 9.96 6.43 -2.77
CA LEU A 164 9.67 5.39 -3.75
C LEU A 164 10.92 4.58 -4.10
N ARG A 165 12.06 5.23 -4.22
CA ARG A 165 13.36 4.57 -4.48
C ARG A 165 13.74 3.63 -3.36
N PHE A 166 13.73 4.10 -2.11
CA PHE A 166 14.00 3.26 -0.94
C PHE A 166 13.03 2.09 -0.88
N GLY A 167 11.74 2.37 -1.02
CA GLY A 167 10.71 1.34 -0.96
C GLY A 167 10.87 0.26 -2.01
N CYS A 168 11.11 0.63 -3.26
CA CYS A 168 11.32 -0.34 -4.35
C CYS A 168 12.60 -1.16 -4.15
N VAL A 169 13.70 -0.54 -3.75
CA VAL A 169 14.98 -1.24 -3.49
C VAL A 169 14.84 -2.21 -2.32
N ILE A 170 14.23 -1.79 -1.23
CA ILE A 170 14.00 -2.64 -0.04
C ILE A 170 13.04 -3.79 -0.37
N LEU A 171 11.94 -3.50 -1.06
CA LEU A 171 10.98 -4.52 -1.48
C LEU A 171 11.66 -5.58 -2.38
N ARG A 172 12.47 -5.15 -3.35
CA ARG A 172 13.22 -6.06 -4.21
C ARG A 172 14.15 -6.95 -3.39
N HIS A 173 14.89 -6.37 -2.43
CA HIS A 173 15.78 -7.12 -1.54
C HIS A 173 15.03 -8.23 -0.78
N TYR A 174 13.87 -7.93 -0.19
CA TYR A 174 13.08 -8.93 0.53
C TYR A 174 12.52 -10.01 -0.40
N LEU A 175 12.03 -9.64 -1.57
CA LEU A 175 11.54 -10.61 -2.57
C LEU A 175 12.64 -11.56 -3.06
N ASP A 176 13.87 -11.08 -3.21
CA ASP A 176 14.99 -11.92 -3.61
C ASP A 176 15.42 -12.86 -2.48
N ARG A 177 15.40 -12.38 -1.23
CA ARG A 177 15.68 -13.20 -0.04
C ARG A 177 14.67 -14.34 0.12
N GLU A 178 13.39 -14.08 -0.06
CA GLU A 178 12.33 -15.09 0.02
C GLU A 178 12.44 -16.17 -1.07
N LYS A 179 12.95 -15.81 -2.24
CA LYS A 179 13.16 -16.78 -3.33
C LYS A 179 14.39 -17.67 -3.12
N ALA A 180 15.32 -17.23 -2.28
CA ALA A 180 16.56 -17.92 -1.98
C ALA A 180 16.44 -18.82 -0.73
N ALA A 181 15.37 -18.70 0.04
CA ALA A 181 15.08 -19.49 1.24
C ALA A 181 14.30 -20.75 0.92
#